data_c320509a36ee5d1dc31b7e862cba2bb0
#
_entry.id   c320509a36ee5d1dc31b7e862cba2bb0
#
_cell.length_a   1.000
_cell.length_b   1.000
_cell.length_c   1.000
_cell.angle_alpha   90.00
_cell.angle_beta   90.00
_cell.angle_gamma   90.00
#
_symmetry.space_group_name_H-M   'P 1'
#
loop_
_entity.id
_entity.type
_entity.pdbx_description
1 polymer ?
#
loop_
_entity_poly.entity_id
_entity_poly.type
_entity_poly.pdbx_seq_one_letter_code
_entity_poly.pdbx_strand_id
1 'polypeptide(L)'
;MTLGKLIKLFRPRKFNPRSSIDGRSHIPGVPDELTIEVDPDGSPVSMQPEEWFVCFVPGLQKQWWHRFTDPRHKHVFALRMVSDDSWILFEPWWTRIMNTTLTLDEAAKFLRWGGVGSVLRIKESIPGSGSQTRGWANCAVLVSLLLGRSYWTWTPHGLYQALVREPETEHVDVAGFLEKLLHDIANKQASRVVIDRDIYRQRTLIDALYTVGIRLMRITTSPLGLGVHRLAASEAFHFPTASAAFFEHGPNRVIEELTLIFQHAQTKGELSDRWDAEKLARHFLLMLRGNLHLEIMMGCRDAPDEVEIERRVVSAVDLLLYGVHGREQSSHKIPRDSASQ
;
A
#
# COMPACT_ATOMS: atom_id res chain seq x y z
N MET A 1 27.99 43.99 -24.89
CA MET A 1 27.06 42.91 -25.30
C MET A 1 25.75 43.13 -24.58
N THR A 2 24.73 43.55 -25.26
CA THR A 2 23.44 43.94 -24.63
C THR A 2 22.67 42.72 -24.16
N LEU A 3 22.02 42.82 -23.00
CA LEU A 3 21.18 41.80 -22.34
C LEU A 3 20.22 41.09 -23.31
N GLY A 4 19.78 41.75 -24.39
CA GLY A 4 18.92 41.18 -25.41
C GLY A 4 19.55 40.12 -26.31
N LYS A 5 20.90 40.02 -26.37
CA LYS A 5 21.60 38.94 -27.10
C LYS A 5 21.77 37.69 -26.28
N LEU A 6 21.83 37.79 -24.93
CA LEU A 6 21.88 36.64 -24.04
C LEU A 6 20.52 35.88 -23.99
N ILE A 7 19.41 36.62 -24.05
CA ILE A 7 18.06 36.02 -24.01
C ILE A 7 17.76 35.23 -25.30
N LYS A 8 18.37 35.55 -26.44
CA LYS A 8 18.20 34.76 -27.67
C LYS A 8 18.97 33.43 -27.68
N LEU A 9 20.03 33.29 -26.88
CA LEU A 9 20.80 32.04 -26.75
C LEU A 9 20.07 30.96 -25.91
N PHE A 10 19.11 31.35 -25.12
CA PHE A 10 18.31 30.47 -24.26
C PHE A 10 16.86 30.28 -24.71
N ARG A 11 16.54 30.57 -25.99
CA ARG A 11 15.24 30.12 -26.50
C ARG A 11 15.22 28.58 -26.55
N PRO A 12 14.32 27.93 -25.82
CA PRO A 12 14.19 26.49 -25.90
C PRO A 12 13.85 26.11 -27.35
N ARG A 13 14.63 25.23 -27.93
CA ARG A 13 14.21 24.55 -29.17
C ARG A 13 12.94 23.81 -28.83
N LYS A 14 11.83 24.16 -29.49
CA LYS A 14 10.62 23.33 -29.39
C LYS A 14 11.03 21.92 -29.85
N PHE A 15 10.95 20.98 -28.96
CA PHE A 15 11.05 19.58 -29.33
C PHE A 15 9.90 19.35 -30.31
N ASN A 16 10.24 18.94 -31.53
CA ASN A 16 9.27 18.61 -32.55
C ASN A 16 9.08 17.09 -32.49
N PRO A 17 8.00 16.58 -31.93
CA PRO A 17 7.78 15.15 -31.80
C PRO A 17 7.47 14.45 -33.13
N ARG A 18 7.53 15.20 -34.27
CA ARG A 18 7.21 14.68 -35.59
C ARG A 18 8.42 14.41 -36.52
N SER A 19 9.64 14.28 -36.00
CA SER A 19 10.63 13.50 -36.73
C SER A 19 10.24 12.04 -36.59
N SER A 20 9.54 11.52 -37.60
CA SER A 20 9.24 10.10 -37.75
C SER A 20 10.51 9.29 -37.53
N ILE A 21 10.68 8.77 -36.35
CA ILE A 21 11.59 7.64 -36.14
C ILE A 21 10.79 6.46 -36.66
N ASP A 22 11.07 6.05 -37.90
CA ASP A 22 10.75 4.70 -38.36
C ASP A 22 11.23 3.78 -37.23
N GLY A 23 10.39 2.93 -36.64
CA GLY A 23 10.56 2.19 -35.38
C GLY A 23 11.86 1.39 -35.19
N ARG A 24 12.95 1.79 -35.85
CA ARG A 24 14.31 1.30 -35.69
C ARG A 24 15.25 2.51 -35.60
N SER A 25 15.70 2.80 -34.38
CA SER A 25 16.79 3.78 -34.23
C SER A 25 18.11 3.11 -34.58
N HIS A 26 18.59 3.30 -35.82
CA HIS A 26 19.97 2.96 -36.16
C HIS A 26 20.90 3.96 -35.47
N ILE A 27 21.62 3.51 -34.46
CA ILE A 27 22.65 4.31 -33.79
C ILE A 27 23.95 4.06 -34.54
N PRO A 28 24.57 5.09 -35.19
CA PRO A 28 25.80 4.92 -35.92
C PRO A 28 26.90 4.29 -35.06
N GLY A 29 27.46 3.17 -35.52
CA GLY A 29 28.53 2.44 -34.82
C GLY A 29 28.06 1.36 -33.84
N VAL A 30 26.75 1.13 -33.71
CA VAL A 30 26.19 0.00 -32.96
C VAL A 30 25.80 -1.11 -33.96
N PRO A 31 26.22 -2.37 -33.76
CA PRO A 31 25.78 -3.48 -34.60
C PRO A 31 24.26 -3.63 -34.60
N ASP A 32 23.66 -3.96 -35.75
CA ASP A 32 22.22 -4.12 -35.90
C ASP A 32 21.61 -5.16 -34.91
N GLU A 33 22.37 -6.13 -34.48
CA GLU A 33 22.01 -7.14 -33.50
C GLU A 33 21.78 -6.57 -32.09
N LEU A 34 22.30 -5.35 -31.81
CA LEU A 34 22.13 -4.63 -30.53
C LEU A 34 21.09 -3.51 -30.62
N THR A 35 20.44 -3.33 -31.78
CA THR A 35 19.34 -2.38 -31.90
C THR A 35 18.10 -2.96 -31.22
N ILE A 36 17.54 -2.22 -30.26
CA ILE A 36 16.26 -2.55 -29.61
C ILE A 36 15.14 -1.77 -30.27
N GLU A 37 13.99 -2.41 -30.41
CA GLU A 37 12.78 -1.69 -30.79
C GLU A 37 12.39 -0.75 -29.66
N VAL A 38 12.09 0.49 -30.02
CA VAL A 38 11.63 1.52 -29.08
C VAL A 38 10.29 2.09 -29.55
N ASP A 39 9.48 2.53 -28.60
CA ASP A 39 8.25 3.24 -28.87
C ASP A 39 8.53 4.65 -29.44
N PRO A 40 7.48 5.40 -29.85
CA PRO A 40 7.65 6.77 -30.36
C PRO A 40 8.33 7.74 -29.39
N ASP A 41 8.34 7.41 -28.10
CA ASP A 41 8.95 8.19 -27.03
C ASP A 41 10.42 7.79 -26.76
N GLY A 42 10.93 6.79 -27.48
CA GLY A 42 12.30 6.29 -27.38
C GLY A 42 12.53 5.29 -26.25
N SER A 43 11.45 4.70 -25.72
CA SER A 43 11.50 3.69 -24.66
C SER A 43 11.45 2.26 -25.24
N PRO A 44 12.21 1.29 -24.70
CA PRO A 44 12.08 -0.12 -25.08
C PRO A 44 10.79 -0.78 -24.58
N VAL A 45 10.03 -0.08 -23.75
CA VAL A 45 8.71 -0.50 -23.24
C VAL A 45 7.75 0.67 -23.30
N SER A 46 6.48 0.39 -23.60
CA SER A 46 5.45 1.42 -23.60
C SER A 46 5.24 1.95 -22.18
N MET A 47 5.53 3.23 -21.99
CA MET A 47 5.34 3.91 -20.71
C MET A 47 3.92 4.44 -20.62
N GLN A 48 3.24 4.15 -19.50
CA GLN A 48 1.93 4.72 -19.21
C GLN A 48 2.08 5.82 -18.15
N PRO A 49 1.34 6.94 -18.28
CA PRO A 49 1.39 8.01 -17.28
C PRO A 49 0.86 7.51 -15.94
N GLU A 50 1.67 7.62 -14.90
CA GLU A 50 1.36 7.19 -13.55
C GLU A 50 0.91 8.36 -12.67
N GLU A 51 0.21 8.07 -11.59
CA GLU A 51 -0.24 9.08 -10.62
C GLU A 51 0.71 9.17 -9.43
N TRP A 52 1.09 10.40 -9.09
CA TRP A 52 1.97 10.71 -7.98
C TRP A 52 1.27 11.57 -6.94
N PHE A 53 1.53 11.27 -5.67
CA PHE A 53 1.22 12.13 -4.54
C PHE A 53 2.41 13.03 -4.28
N VAL A 54 2.31 14.29 -4.66
CA VAL A 54 3.36 15.29 -4.47
C VAL A 54 3.15 15.99 -3.15
N CYS A 55 4.04 15.76 -2.20
CA CYS A 55 3.93 16.22 -0.82
C CYS A 55 4.82 17.44 -0.59
N PHE A 56 4.22 18.57 -0.28
CA PHE A 56 4.89 19.82 0.11
C PHE A 56 4.87 19.91 1.63
N VAL A 57 6.04 20.05 2.25
CA VAL A 57 6.18 19.96 3.70
C VAL A 57 7.00 21.10 4.29
N PRO A 58 6.81 21.45 5.58
CA PRO A 58 7.77 22.25 6.32
C PRO A 58 9.12 21.54 6.35
N GLY A 59 10.17 22.20 5.91
CA GLY A 59 11.52 21.60 5.91
C GLY A 59 12.02 21.35 7.33
N LEU A 60 12.65 20.19 7.54
CA LEU A 60 13.25 19.82 8.83
C LEU A 60 14.54 20.58 9.12
N GLN A 61 15.26 20.98 8.07
CA GLN A 61 16.53 21.71 8.19
C GLN A 61 16.34 23.20 7.92
N LYS A 62 16.92 24.03 8.77
CA LYS A 62 16.91 25.50 8.57
C LYS A 62 17.89 25.87 7.46
N GLN A 63 17.36 26.41 6.34
CA GLN A 63 18.13 26.96 5.26
C GLN A 63 17.98 28.48 5.26
N TRP A 64 19.02 29.21 4.85
CA TRP A 64 18.99 30.69 4.85
C TRP A 64 17.87 31.26 3.95
N TRP A 65 17.52 30.56 2.87
CA TRP A 65 16.46 30.96 1.91
C TRP A 65 15.05 30.57 2.40
N HIS A 66 14.89 29.74 3.43
CA HIS A 66 13.58 29.35 3.99
C HIS A 66 12.77 30.55 4.52
N ARG A 67 13.44 31.67 4.87
CA ARG A 67 12.75 32.88 5.30
C ARG A 67 11.97 33.57 4.17
N PHE A 68 12.27 33.26 2.91
CA PHE A 68 11.63 33.85 1.73
C PHE A 68 10.58 32.93 1.09
N THR A 69 10.29 31.78 1.67
CA THR A 69 9.35 30.79 1.14
C THR A 69 8.23 30.56 2.14
N ASP A 70 7.09 30.03 1.65
CA ASP A 70 5.96 29.64 2.51
C ASP A 70 6.45 28.65 3.58
N PRO A 71 6.13 28.88 4.87
CA PRO A 71 6.56 28.00 5.96
C PRO A 71 6.15 26.54 5.79
N ARG A 72 5.04 26.28 5.11
CA ARG A 72 4.48 24.94 4.87
C ARG A 72 5.12 24.22 3.69
N HIS A 73 5.78 24.95 2.77
CA HIS A 73 6.29 24.43 1.49
C HIS A 73 7.80 24.69 1.36
N LYS A 74 8.60 24.14 2.28
CA LYS A 74 10.06 24.29 2.28
C LYS A 74 10.79 23.13 1.67
N HIS A 75 10.14 21.98 1.58
CA HIS A 75 10.64 20.78 0.95
C HIS A 75 9.52 20.10 0.17
N VAL A 76 9.89 19.29 -0.82
CA VAL A 76 8.94 18.51 -1.64
C VAL A 76 9.52 17.15 -1.96
N PHE A 77 8.68 16.14 -1.86
CA PHE A 77 8.94 14.76 -2.27
C PHE A 77 7.70 14.19 -2.96
N ALA A 78 7.82 13.02 -3.56
CA ALA A 78 6.72 12.36 -4.23
C ALA A 78 6.57 10.90 -3.79
N LEU A 79 5.33 10.44 -3.72
CA LEU A 79 4.95 9.06 -3.45
C LEU A 79 4.11 8.52 -4.59
N ARG A 80 4.27 7.24 -4.91
CA ARG A 80 3.41 6.54 -5.86
C ARG A 80 2.99 5.20 -5.29
N MET A 81 1.70 4.91 -5.33
CA MET A 81 1.16 3.61 -5.01
C MET A 81 1.35 2.67 -6.20
N VAL A 82 2.08 1.57 -6.00
CA VAL A 82 2.28 0.52 -7.01
C VAL A 82 1.25 -0.60 -6.81
N SER A 83 0.99 -0.92 -5.55
CA SER A 83 -0.01 -1.90 -5.13
C SER A 83 -0.55 -1.53 -3.73
N ASP A 84 -1.50 -2.30 -3.22
CA ASP A 84 -2.08 -2.05 -1.88
C ASP A 84 -1.02 -2.07 -0.77
N ASP A 85 0.10 -2.80 -0.96
CA ASP A 85 1.15 -3.00 0.04
C ASP A 85 2.51 -2.39 -0.34
N SER A 86 2.64 -1.84 -1.54
CA SER A 86 3.92 -1.38 -2.07
C SER A 86 3.81 0.02 -2.64
N TRP A 87 4.62 0.92 -2.12
CA TRP A 87 4.70 2.31 -2.53
C TRP A 87 6.13 2.66 -2.93
N ILE A 88 6.29 3.60 -3.82
CA ILE A 88 7.59 4.15 -4.19
C ILE A 88 7.69 5.54 -3.56
N LEU A 89 8.81 5.80 -2.87
CA LEU A 89 9.22 7.11 -2.41
C LEU A 89 10.28 7.66 -3.36
N PHE A 90 10.05 8.87 -3.84
CA PHE A 90 11.06 9.70 -4.49
C PHE A 90 11.27 10.95 -3.64
N GLU A 91 12.43 11.00 -2.94
CA GLU A 91 12.76 12.10 -2.03
C GLU A 91 14.14 12.67 -2.35
N PRO A 92 14.19 13.82 -3.02
CA PRO A 92 15.43 14.53 -3.30
C PRO A 92 15.95 15.26 -2.05
N TRP A 93 17.04 14.79 -1.49
CA TRP A 93 17.78 15.45 -0.41
C TRP A 93 18.92 16.31 -0.97
N TRP A 94 19.58 17.07 -0.11
CA TRP A 94 20.70 17.92 -0.50
C TRP A 94 21.86 17.18 -1.16
N THR A 95 22.19 16.00 -0.64
CA THR A 95 23.39 15.25 -1.00
C THR A 95 23.08 13.94 -1.70
N ARG A 96 21.81 13.55 -1.75
CA ARG A 96 21.37 12.27 -2.35
C ARG A 96 19.92 12.33 -2.80
N ILE A 97 19.59 11.48 -3.74
CA ILE A 97 18.21 11.17 -4.09
C ILE A 97 17.88 9.83 -3.42
N MET A 98 16.83 9.80 -2.61
CA MET A 98 16.26 8.56 -2.12
C MET A 98 15.17 8.11 -3.08
N ASN A 99 15.32 6.89 -3.57
CA ASN A 99 14.30 6.18 -4.32
C ASN A 99 14.21 4.78 -3.72
N THR A 100 13.13 4.51 -3.00
CA THR A 100 12.96 3.27 -2.24
C THR A 100 11.51 2.84 -2.22
N THR A 101 11.32 1.55 -2.03
CA THR A 101 9.99 0.97 -1.82
C THR A 101 9.64 1.07 -0.34
N LEU A 102 8.41 1.48 -0.05
CA LEU A 102 7.82 1.58 1.27
C LEU A 102 6.69 0.59 1.43
N THR A 103 6.50 0.13 2.65
CA THR A 103 5.28 -0.56 3.07
C THR A 103 4.12 0.43 3.22
N LEU A 104 2.90 -0.07 3.36
CA LEU A 104 1.70 0.76 3.53
C LEU A 104 1.81 1.71 4.73
N ASP A 105 2.25 1.20 5.88
CA ASP A 105 2.37 2.00 7.11
C ASP A 105 3.50 3.03 7.05
N GLU A 106 4.58 2.73 6.32
CA GLU A 106 5.65 3.70 6.05
C GLU A 106 5.17 4.81 5.11
N ALA A 107 4.48 4.46 4.02
CA ALA A 107 3.90 5.43 3.09
C ALA A 107 2.90 6.34 3.79
N ALA A 108 2.07 5.80 4.69
CA ALA A 108 1.13 6.59 5.49
C ALA A 108 1.82 7.62 6.39
N LYS A 109 3.00 7.29 6.96
CA LYS A 109 3.79 8.26 7.74
C LYS A 109 4.25 9.44 6.88
N PHE A 110 4.70 9.17 5.65
CA PHE A 110 5.06 10.22 4.69
C PHE A 110 3.86 11.04 4.24
N LEU A 111 2.71 10.40 3.97
CA LEU A 111 1.48 11.11 3.61
C LEU A 111 1.00 12.02 4.75
N ARG A 112 1.05 11.56 6.00
CA ARG A 112 0.73 12.41 7.16
C ARG A 112 1.65 13.61 7.27
N TRP A 113 2.95 13.41 7.05
CA TRP A 113 3.88 14.54 7.00
C TRP A 113 3.52 15.50 5.87
N GLY A 114 3.17 14.98 4.68
CA GLY A 114 2.62 15.76 3.57
C GLY A 114 1.38 16.57 3.96
N GLY A 115 0.49 15.97 4.74
CA GLY A 115 -0.74 16.62 5.22
C GLY A 115 -0.53 17.83 6.13
N VAL A 116 0.64 17.96 6.77
CA VAL A 116 1.01 19.17 7.54
C VAL A 116 1.18 20.39 6.61
N GLY A 117 1.59 20.17 5.38
CA GLY A 117 1.71 21.21 4.36
C GLY A 117 0.60 21.10 3.31
N SER A 118 0.88 20.42 2.20
CA SER A 118 -0.11 20.16 1.14
C SER A 118 0.26 18.91 0.37
N VAL A 119 -0.74 18.13 0.00
CA VAL A 119 -0.59 16.96 -0.87
C VAL A 119 -1.42 17.17 -2.12
N LEU A 120 -0.77 17.00 -3.27
CA LEU A 120 -1.42 17.10 -4.58
C LEU A 120 -1.33 15.74 -5.27
N ARG A 121 -2.40 15.31 -5.92
CA ARG A 121 -2.41 14.17 -6.84
C ARG A 121 -2.16 14.68 -8.24
N ILE A 122 -1.10 14.20 -8.88
CA ILE A 122 -0.63 14.65 -10.19
C ILE A 122 -0.39 13.45 -11.07
N LYS A 123 -0.95 13.48 -12.27
CA LYS A 123 -0.62 12.51 -13.32
C LYS A 123 0.65 12.98 -14.05
N GLU A 124 1.62 12.09 -14.22
CA GLU A 124 2.83 12.41 -14.96
C GLU A 124 2.56 12.64 -16.45
N SER A 125 3.43 13.38 -17.12
CA SER A 125 3.35 13.66 -18.55
C SER A 125 4.38 12.84 -19.31
N ILE A 126 3.93 12.02 -20.26
CA ILE A 126 4.79 11.21 -21.14
C ILE A 126 4.41 11.48 -22.59
N PRO A 127 5.37 11.87 -23.46
CA PRO A 127 6.71 12.34 -23.11
C PRO A 127 6.65 13.63 -22.30
N GLY A 128 7.69 13.95 -21.54
CA GLY A 128 7.74 15.14 -20.70
C GLY A 128 7.39 16.43 -21.45
N SER A 129 6.65 17.32 -20.80
CA SER A 129 6.27 18.63 -21.34
C SER A 129 7.26 19.70 -20.91
N GLY A 130 7.67 20.57 -21.80
CA GLY A 130 8.51 21.73 -21.53
C GLY A 130 9.93 21.66 -22.08
N SER A 131 10.77 22.62 -21.72
CA SER A 131 12.14 22.74 -22.21
C SER A 131 13.11 22.03 -21.28
N GLN A 132 14.27 21.70 -21.79
CA GLN A 132 15.34 20.92 -21.17
C GLN A 132 15.68 21.29 -19.73
N THR A 133 16.32 20.31 -19.06
CA THR A 133 16.88 20.38 -17.72
C THR A 133 17.72 21.62 -17.44
N ARG A 134 17.60 22.14 -16.25
CA ARG A 134 18.38 23.27 -15.75
C ARG A 134 19.63 22.75 -15.05
N GLY A 135 20.70 23.52 -15.10
CA GLY A 135 21.98 23.19 -14.49
C GLY A 135 21.96 23.17 -12.95
N TRP A 136 20.88 23.63 -12.31
CA TRP A 136 20.71 23.59 -10.86
C TRP A 136 19.57 22.66 -10.49
N ALA A 137 19.88 21.62 -9.73
CA ALA A 137 18.94 20.65 -9.23
C ALA A 137 18.69 20.89 -7.74
N ASN A 138 17.42 20.97 -7.36
CA ASN A 138 16.94 20.91 -5.97
C ASN A 138 15.68 20.07 -5.92
N CYS A 139 15.09 19.87 -4.74
CA CYS A 139 13.91 19.03 -4.59
C CYS A 139 12.76 19.45 -5.52
N ALA A 140 12.49 20.74 -5.68
CA ALA A 140 11.43 21.23 -6.56
C ALA A 140 11.70 20.91 -8.04
N VAL A 141 12.94 21.11 -8.50
CA VAL A 141 13.32 20.81 -9.87
C VAL A 141 13.29 19.32 -10.15
N LEU A 142 13.80 18.50 -9.22
CA LEU A 142 13.85 17.03 -9.38
C LEU A 142 12.43 16.42 -9.39
N VAL A 143 11.55 16.87 -8.50
CA VAL A 143 10.15 16.43 -8.51
C VAL A 143 9.42 16.92 -9.77
N SER A 144 9.69 18.15 -10.22
CA SER A 144 9.13 18.63 -11.49
C SER A 144 9.54 17.75 -12.68
N LEU A 145 10.81 17.33 -12.73
CA LEU A 145 11.31 16.42 -13.77
C LEU A 145 10.71 15.02 -13.67
N LEU A 146 10.54 14.49 -12.45
CA LEU A 146 9.86 13.22 -12.22
C LEU A 146 8.46 13.21 -12.82
N LEU A 147 7.73 14.33 -12.69
CA LEU A 147 6.39 14.50 -13.23
C LEU A 147 6.36 14.77 -14.73
N GLY A 148 7.51 14.81 -15.41
CA GLY A 148 7.62 15.20 -16.81
C GLY A 148 7.31 16.68 -17.06
N ARG A 149 7.51 17.57 -16.07
CA ARG A 149 7.29 19.02 -16.19
C ARG A 149 8.61 19.79 -16.14
N SER A 150 8.66 20.91 -16.83
CA SER A 150 9.80 21.81 -16.84
C SER A 150 9.37 23.25 -16.49
N TYR A 151 9.04 23.45 -15.21
CA TYR A 151 8.71 24.79 -14.71
C TYR A 151 9.97 25.58 -14.32
N TRP A 152 9.93 26.92 -14.52
CA TRP A 152 10.95 27.83 -14.03
C TRP A 152 10.75 28.16 -12.54
N THR A 153 10.57 27.13 -11.73
CA THR A 153 10.37 27.27 -10.30
C THR A 153 11.59 26.72 -9.56
N TRP A 154 12.13 27.51 -8.63
CA TRP A 154 13.33 27.18 -7.87
C TRP A 154 13.01 26.81 -6.42
N THR A 155 11.74 26.96 -6.02
CA THR A 155 11.32 26.70 -4.66
C THR A 155 10.16 25.70 -4.65
N PRO A 156 10.03 24.89 -3.58
CA PRO A 156 8.88 24.00 -3.41
C PRO A 156 7.54 24.75 -3.50
N HIS A 157 7.45 25.94 -2.90
CA HIS A 157 6.23 26.75 -2.98
C HIS A 157 5.94 27.21 -4.40
N GLY A 158 6.96 27.62 -5.17
CA GLY A 158 6.79 27.96 -6.58
C GLY A 158 6.31 26.78 -7.42
N LEU A 159 6.85 25.58 -7.18
CA LEU A 159 6.37 24.35 -7.80
C LEU A 159 4.91 24.07 -7.42
N TYR A 160 4.56 24.17 -6.15
CA TYR A 160 3.18 24.02 -5.68
C TYR A 160 2.23 24.96 -6.43
N GLN A 161 2.55 26.26 -6.52
CA GLN A 161 1.74 27.23 -7.24
C GLN A 161 1.61 26.91 -8.75
N ALA A 162 2.65 26.35 -9.36
CA ALA A 162 2.59 25.94 -10.76
C ALA A 162 1.68 24.74 -10.96
N LEU A 163 1.80 23.71 -10.11
CA LEU A 163 1.00 22.49 -10.18
C LEU A 163 -0.48 22.75 -9.89
N VAL A 164 -0.82 23.56 -8.90
CA VAL A 164 -2.23 23.89 -8.57
C VAL A 164 -2.96 24.61 -9.71
N ARG A 165 -2.24 25.23 -10.63
CA ARG A 165 -2.84 25.87 -11.83
C ARG A 165 -3.16 24.88 -12.94
N GLU A 166 -2.65 23.65 -12.86
CA GLU A 166 -3.00 22.61 -13.83
C GLU A 166 -4.44 22.14 -13.62
N PRO A 167 -5.23 21.95 -14.70
CA PRO A 167 -6.65 21.61 -14.57
C PRO A 167 -6.90 20.22 -13.97
N GLU A 168 -5.94 19.31 -14.07
CA GLU A 168 -6.04 17.93 -13.58
C GLU A 168 -5.43 17.74 -12.19
N THR A 169 -5.04 18.83 -11.52
CA THR A 169 -4.46 18.75 -10.18
C THR A 169 -5.55 18.64 -9.12
N GLU A 170 -5.43 17.64 -8.30
CA GLU A 170 -6.32 17.41 -7.16
C GLU A 170 -5.59 17.68 -5.85
N HIS A 171 -6.24 18.41 -4.94
CA HIS A 171 -5.82 18.47 -3.54
C HIS A 171 -6.27 17.22 -2.82
N VAL A 172 -5.34 16.55 -2.15
CA VAL A 172 -5.64 15.33 -1.40
C VAL A 172 -5.94 15.67 0.05
N ASP A 173 -7.15 15.36 0.49
CA ASP A 173 -7.44 15.21 1.91
C ASP A 173 -6.82 13.89 2.40
N VAL A 174 -5.70 14.00 3.08
CA VAL A 174 -4.92 12.82 3.54
C VAL A 174 -5.74 11.96 4.50
N ALA A 175 -6.55 12.55 5.35
CA ALA A 175 -7.40 11.82 6.31
C ALA A 175 -8.44 10.98 5.57
N GLY A 176 -9.22 11.61 4.70
CA GLY A 176 -10.23 10.92 3.89
C GLY A 176 -9.61 9.89 2.92
N PHE A 177 -8.42 10.17 2.39
CA PHE A 177 -7.70 9.21 1.56
C PHE A 177 -7.29 7.96 2.34
N LEU A 178 -6.70 8.10 3.53
CA LEU A 178 -6.28 6.97 4.37
C LEU A 178 -7.50 6.17 4.87
N GLU A 179 -8.58 6.84 5.23
CA GLU A 179 -9.85 6.19 5.60
C GLU A 179 -10.37 5.31 4.46
N LYS A 180 -10.47 5.87 3.25
CA LYS A 180 -10.90 5.13 2.06
C LYS A 180 -9.97 3.96 1.74
N LEU A 181 -8.66 4.17 1.82
CA LEU A 181 -7.66 3.14 1.55
C LEU A 181 -7.80 1.97 2.54
N LEU A 182 -7.93 2.25 3.85
CA LEU A 182 -8.16 1.23 4.87
C LEU A 182 -9.46 0.47 4.64
N HIS A 183 -10.56 1.19 4.33
CA HIS A 183 -11.84 0.60 3.98
C HIS A 183 -11.71 -0.37 2.79
N ASP A 184 -11.12 0.08 1.69
CA ASP A 184 -11.03 -0.69 0.45
C ASP A 184 -10.16 -1.94 0.63
N ILE A 185 -9.02 -1.82 1.32
CA ILE A 185 -8.13 -2.94 1.62
C ILE A 185 -8.80 -3.91 2.58
N ALA A 186 -9.41 -3.44 3.66
CA ALA A 186 -10.09 -4.28 4.64
C ALA A 186 -11.22 -5.10 3.99
N ASN A 187 -12.03 -4.45 3.16
CA ASN A 187 -13.11 -5.09 2.42
C ASN A 187 -12.60 -6.14 1.42
N LYS A 188 -11.53 -5.83 0.68
CA LYS A 188 -10.87 -6.74 -0.25
C LYS A 188 -10.28 -7.97 0.46
N GLN A 189 -9.64 -7.75 1.63
CA GLN A 189 -9.08 -8.84 2.43
C GLN A 189 -10.18 -9.71 3.05
N ALA A 190 -11.23 -9.12 3.62
CA ALA A 190 -12.36 -9.87 4.17
C ALA A 190 -13.02 -10.75 3.09
N SER A 191 -13.19 -10.22 1.88
CA SER A 191 -13.76 -10.96 0.75
C SER A 191 -12.93 -12.18 0.33
N ARG A 192 -11.62 -12.17 0.57
CA ARG A 192 -10.73 -13.33 0.31
C ARG A 192 -10.84 -14.41 1.39
N VAL A 193 -11.24 -14.05 2.60
CA VAL A 193 -11.46 -15.03 3.69
C VAL A 193 -12.77 -15.76 3.50
N VAL A 194 -13.80 -15.04 3.05
CA VAL A 194 -15.15 -15.56 2.86
C VAL A 194 -15.15 -16.71 1.86
N ILE A 195 -15.83 -17.80 2.21
CA ILE A 195 -16.10 -18.92 1.32
C ILE A 195 -17.47 -18.66 0.66
N ASP A 196 -17.59 -19.01 -0.62
CA ASP A 196 -18.88 -19.02 -1.29
C ASP A 196 -19.89 -19.85 -0.46
N ARG A 197 -21.06 -19.26 -0.19
CA ARG A 197 -22.12 -19.87 0.66
C ARG A 197 -22.56 -21.24 0.15
N ASP A 198 -22.52 -21.49 -1.14
CA ASP A 198 -22.88 -22.77 -1.71
C ASP A 198 -21.80 -23.85 -1.47
N ILE A 199 -20.53 -23.41 -1.33
CA ILE A 199 -19.43 -24.33 -1.03
C ILE A 199 -19.48 -24.83 0.41
N TYR A 200 -19.72 -23.94 1.39
CA TYR A 200 -19.76 -24.41 2.79
C TYR A 200 -21.04 -25.18 3.14
N ARG A 201 -22.16 -24.96 2.43
CA ARG A 201 -23.38 -25.76 2.58
C ARG A 201 -23.17 -27.24 2.26
N GLN A 202 -22.21 -27.54 1.40
CA GLN A 202 -21.87 -28.92 0.99
C GLN A 202 -20.73 -29.54 1.82
N ARG A 203 -20.06 -28.75 2.67
CA ARG A 203 -18.94 -29.19 3.50
C ARG A 203 -19.37 -29.47 4.93
N THR A 204 -18.52 -30.21 5.66
CA THR A 204 -18.65 -30.33 7.12
C THR A 204 -18.22 -29.02 7.80
N LEU A 205 -18.71 -28.79 9.02
CA LEU A 205 -18.27 -27.68 9.85
C LEU A 205 -16.74 -27.63 10.00
N ILE A 206 -16.13 -28.80 10.20
CA ILE A 206 -14.67 -28.95 10.35
C ILE A 206 -13.95 -28.42 9.11
N ASP A 207 -14.34 -28.88 7.91
CA ASP A 207 -13.70 -28.46 6.65
C ASP A 207 -13.87 -26.96 6.39
N ALA A 208 -15.03 -26.41 6.73
CA ALA A 208 -15.28 -24.98 6.61
C ALA A 208 -14.36 -24.17 7.54
N LEU A 209 -14.24 -24.56 8.81
CA LEU A 209 -13.37 -23.88 9.78
C LEU A 209 -11.89 -23.99 9.43
N TYR A 210 -11.42 -25.14 8.94
CA TYR A 210 -10.05 -25.26 8.43
C TYR A 210 -9.79 -24.33 7.27
N THR A 211 -10.70 -24.30 6.28
CA THR A 211 -10.52 -23.47 5.09
C THR A 211 -10.50 -21.99 5.45
N VAL A 212 -11.43 -21.51 6.27
CA VAL A 212 -11.49 -20.12 6.73
C VAL A 212 -10.28 -19.80 7.61
N GLY A 213 -9.92 -20.69 8.52
CA GLY A 213 -8.79 -20.49 9.44
C GLY A 213 -7.46 -20.30 8.71
N ILE A 214 -7.15 -21.17 7.74
CA ILE A 214 -5.93 -21.07 6.91
C ILE A 214 -5.92 -19.75 6.12
N ARG A 215 -7.03 -19.41 5.43
CA ARG A 215 -7.12 -18.17 4.67
C ARG A 215 -6.94 -16.96 5.56
N LEU A 216 -7.60 -16.93 6.70
CA LEU A 216 -7.52 -15.82 7.64
C LEU A 216 -6.10 -15.63 8.18
N MET A 217 -5.44 -16.73 8.60
CA MET A 217 -4.06 -16.67 9.10
C MET A 217 -3.11 -16.14 8.04
N ARG A 218 -3.15 -16.67 6.82
CA ARG A 218 -2.33 -16.19 5.69
C ARG A 218 -2.53 -14.69 5.42
N ILE A 219 -3.78 -14.22 5.42
CA ILE A 219 -4.08 -12.80 5.18
C ILE A 219 -3.59 -11.94 6.33
N THR A 220 -3.89 -12.29 7.58
CA THR A 220 -3.58 -11.44 8.74
C THR A 220 -2.09 -11.42 9.08
N THR A 221 -1.31 -12.42 8.69
CA THR A 221 0.14 -12.47 8.88
C THR A 221 0.94 -12.07 7.64
N SER A 222 0.27 -11.76 6.52
CA SER A 222 0.92 -11.22 5.33
C SER A 222 1.48 -9.81 5.57
N PRO A 223 2.48 -9.35 4.80
CA PRO A 223 2.99 -7.98 4.90
C PRO A 223 1.89 -6.93 4.80
N LEU A 224 0.96 -7.08 3.85
CA LEU A 224 -0.19 -6.19 3.70
C LEU A 224 -1.12 -6.24 4.91
N GLY A 225 -1.47 -7.44 5.39
CA GLY A 225 -2.34 -7.61 6.57
C GLY A 225 -1.75 -6.94 7.81
N LEU A 226 -0.46 -7.13 8.05
CA LEU A 226 0.26 -6.49 9.16
C LEU A 226 0.35 -4.98 8.97
N GLY A 227 0.64 -4.51 7.75
CA GLY A 227 0.69 -3.08 7.42
C GLY A 227 -0.63 -2.37 7.68
N VAL A 228 -1.75 -2.98 7.27
CA VAL A 228 -3.10 -2.45 7.52
C VAL A 228 -3.41 -2.38 9.03
N HIS A 229 -3.09 -3.43 9.79
CA HIS A 229 -3.29 -3.41 11.24
C HIS A 229 -2.45 -2.36 11.94
N ARG A 230 -1.15 -2.23 11.55
CA ARG A 230 -0.27 -1.18 12.09
C ARG A 230 -0.79 0.20 11.75
N LEU A 231 -1.22 0.41 10.51
CA LEU A 231 -1.80 1.67 10.08
C LEU A 231 -3.06 1.99 10.87
N ALA A 232 -4.02 1.07 10.96
CA ALA A 232 -5.24 1.27 11.74
C ALA A 232 -4.96 1.60 13.21
N ALA A 233 -3.98 0.90 13.82
CA ALA A 233 -3.59 1.16 15.21
C ALA A 233 -2.90 2.53 15.37
N SER A 234 -2.01 2.92 14.46
CA SER A 234 -1.30 4.21 14.52
C SER A 234 -2.22 5.40 14.25
N GLU A 235 -3.22 5.21 13.39
CA GLU A 235 -4.16 6.27 13.03
C GLU A 235 -5.34 6.42 14.00
N ALA A 236 -5.54 5.48 14.92
CA ALA A 236 -6.67 5.47 15.84
C ALA A 236 -6.85 6.78 16.64
N PHE A 237 -5.75 7.45 16.99
CA PHE A 237 -5.77 8.74 17.69
C PHE A 237 -5.98 9.94 16.77
N HIS A 238 -5.49 9.87 15.54
CA HIS A 238 -5.53 10.99 14.60
C HIS A 238 -6.77 10.95 13.72
N PHE A 239 -7.18 9.75 13.32
CA PHE A 239 -8.29 9.49 12.42
C PHE A 239 -9.13 8.31 12.92
N PRO A 240 -9.91 8.48 14.00
CA PRO A 240 -10.70 7.39 14.59
C PRO A 240 -11.70 6.77 13.61
N THR A 241 -12.19 7.55 12.63
CA THR A 241 -13.09 7.07 11.56
C THR A 241 -12.41 6.03 10.67
N ALA A 242 -11.13 6.22 10.33
CA ALA A 242 -10.37 5.28 9.53
C ALA A 242 -10.18 3.93 10.24
N SER A 243 -9.90 3.96 11.55
CA SER A 243 -9.78 2.74 12.35
C SER A 243 -11.13 2.06 12.55
N ALA A 244 -12.22 2.80 12.71
CA ALA A 244 -13.58 2.25 12.77
C ALA A 244 -13.95 1.56 11.45
N ALA A 245 -13.69 2.20 10.30
CA ALA A 245 -13.93 1.63 8.97
C ALA A 245 -13.15 0.32 8.76
N PHE A 246 -11.89 0.25 9.22
CA PHE A 246 -11.11 -0.98 9.18
C PHE A 246 -11.79 -2.12 9.95
N PHE A 247 -12.27 -1.88 11.17
CA PHE A 247 -12.95 -2.90 11.98
C PHE A 247 -14.28 -3.34 11.35
N GLU A 248 -15.07 -2.39 10.86
CA GLU A 248 -16.38 -2.64 10.27
C GLU A 248 -16.27 -3.49 9.00
N HIS A 249 -15.39 -3.13 8.08
CA HIS A 249 -15.27 -3.79 6.77
C HIS A 249 -14.29 -4.95 6.73
N GLY A 250 -13.48 -5.15 7.76
CA GLY A 250 -12.55 -6.26 7.92
C GLY A 250 -13.00 -7.26 8.96
N PRO A 251 -12.54 -7.13 10.22
CA PRO A 251 -12.80 -8.12 11.27
C PRO A 251 -14.28 -8.42 11.52
N ASN A 252 -15.15 -7.40 11.57
CA ASN A 252 -16.57 -7.61 11.85
C ASN A 252 -17.25 -8.40 10.71
N ARG A 253 -16.91 -8.12 9.46
CA ARG A 253 -17.42 -8.87 8.32
C ARG A 253 -17.00 -10.34 8.36
N VAL A 254 -15.77 -10.64 8.78
CA VAL A 254 -15.33 -12.04 8.97
C VAL A 254 -16.11 -12.72 10.10
N ILE A 255 -16.41 -11.98 11.19
CA ILE A 255 -17.24 -12.49 12.29
C ILE A 255 -18.66 -12.82 11.80
N GLU A 256 -19.28 -11.93 11.02
CA GLU A 256 -20.62 -12.16 10.45
C GLU A 256 -20.66 -13.43 9.59
N GLU A 257 -19.69 -13.63 8.71
CA GLU A 257 -19.63 -14.82 7.87
C GLU A 257 -19.35 -16.10 8.67
N LEU A 258 -18.47 -16.07 9.66
CA LEU A 258 -18.28 -17.20 10.58
C LEU A 258 -19.54 -17.50 11.38
N THR A 259 -20.27 -16.46 11.79
CA THR A 259 -21.56 -16.62 12.49
C THR A 259 -22.55 -17.39 11.62
N LEU A 260 -22.64 -17.06 10.33
CA LEU A 260 -23.52 -17.79 9.40
C LEU A 260 -23.09 -19.28 9.24
N ILE A 261 -21.79 -19.56 9.21
CA ILE A 261 -21.27 -20.93 9.17
C ILE A 261 -21.71 -21.70 10.42
N PHE A 262 -21.56 -21.12 11.63
CA PHE A 262 -21.96 -21.77 12.87
C PHE A 262 -23.50 -21.95 12.96
N GLN A 263 -24.29 -20.97 12.56
CA GLN A 263 -25.75 -21.08 12.52
C GLN A 263 -26.20 -22.21 11.57
N HIS A 264 -25.54 -22.33 10.42
CA HIS A 264 -25.83 -23.40 9.48
C HIS A 264 -25.46 -24.79 10.07
N ALA A 265 -24.34 -24.90 10.77
CA ALA A 265 -23.96 -26.15 11.45
C ALA A 265 -24.96 -26.49 12.58
N GLN A 266 -25.50 -25.51 13.28
CA GLN A 266 -26.57 -25.71 14.26
C GLN A 266 -27.85 -26.25 13.61
N THR A 267 -28.26 -25.68 12.47
CA THR A 267 -29.44 -26.18 11.74
C THR A 267 -29.28 -27.59 11.19
N LYS A 268 -28.05 -28.00 10.88
CA LYS A 268 -27.70 -29.38 10.47
C LYS A 268 -27.55 -30.34 11.63
N GLY A 269 -27.54 -29.86 12.88
CA GLY A 269 -27.29 -30.69 14.05
C GLY A 269 -25.80 -31.06 14.25
N GLU A 270 -24.88 -30.47 13.47
CA GLU A 270 -23.42 -30.68 13.66
C GLU A 270 -22.90 -29.93 14.89
N LEU A 271 -23.63 -28.91 15.35
CA LEU A 271 -23.29 -28.09 16.50
C LEU A 271 -24.52 -27.85 17.39
N SER A 272 -24.32 -27.88 18.70
CA SER A 272 -25.41 -27.61 19.66
C SER A 272 -25.86 -26.16 19.59
N ASP A 273 -27.18 -25.91 19.58
CA ASP A 273 -27.85 -24.60 19.58
C ASP A 273 -27.73 -23.84 20.89
N ARG A 274 -27.29 -24.51 21.98
CA ARG A 274 -27.01 -23.86 23.28
C ARG A 274 -25.91 -22.79 23.21
N TRP A 275 -25.07 -22.83 22.18
CA TRP A 275 -23.98 -21.89 22.00
C TRP A 275 -24.36 -20.76 21.05
N ASP A 276 -24.09 -19.55 21.47
CA ASP A 276 -24.27 -18.38 20.63
C ASP A 276 -23.26 -18.39 19.47
N ALA A 277 -23.76 -18.39 18.23
CA ALA A 277 -22.96 -18.53 17.02
C ALA A 277 -21.97 -17.36 16.83
N GLU A 278 -22.36 -16.13 17.18
CA GLU A 278 -21.50 -14.95 17.09
C GLU A 278 -20.35 -15.05 18.12
N LYS A 279 -20.65 -15.48 19.33
CA LYS A 279 -19.62 -15.71 20.37
C LYS A 279 -18.63 -16.77 19.92
N LEU A 280 -19.09 -17.87 19.32
CA LEU A 280 -18.20 -18.90 18.76
C LEU A 280 -17.31 -18.33 17.66
N ALA A 281 -17.83 -17.51 16.77
CA ALA A 281 -17.05 -16.82 15.72
C ALA A 281 -15.95 -15.95 16.32
N ARG A 282 -16.27 -15.14 17.31
CA ARG A 282 -15.29 -14.30 18.03
C ARG A 282 -14.24 -15.13 18.76
N HIS A 283 -14.62 -16.19 19.43
CA HIS A 283 -13.69 -17.10 20.12
C HIS A 283 -12.76 -17.80 19.13
N PHE A 284 -13.28 -18.28 18.00
CA PHE A 284 -12.46 -18.89 16.95
C PHE A 284 -11.38 -17.92 16.43
N LEU A 285 -11.76 -16.68 16.11
CA LEU A 285 -10.82 -15.64 15.71
C LEU A 285 -9.72 -15.38 16.74
N LEU A 286 -10.09 -15.31 18.02
CA LEU A 286 -9.13 -15.11 19.10
C LEU A 286 -8.18 -16.28 19.25
N MET A 287 -8.66 -17.53 19.14
CA MET A 287 -7.83 -18.73 19.20
C MET A 287 -6.84 -18.80 18.03
N LEU A 288 -7.27 -18.44 16.83
CA LEU A 288 -6.39 -18.38 15.66
C LEU A 288 -5.25 -17.37 15.85
N ARG A 289 -5.60 -16.15 16.23
CA ARG A 289 -4.62 -15.07 16.37
C ARG A 289 -3.73 -15.25 17.58
N GLY A 290 -4.33 -15.44 18.77
CA GLY A 290 -3.62 -15.48 20.03
C GLY A 290 -2.64 -14.31 20.17
N ASN A 291 -1.52 -14.54 20.84
CA ASN A 291 -0.42 -13.57 20.94
C ASN A 291 0.42 -13.47 19.67
N LEU A 292 0.37 -14.48 18.79
CA LEU A 292 1.18 -14.52 17.56
C LEU A 292 1.08 -13.25 16.74
N HIS A 293 -0.15 -12.80 16.48
CA HIS A 293 -0.38 -11.60 15.68
C HIS A 293 0.22 -10.34 16.32
N LEU A 294 0.09 -10.20 17.63
CA LEU A 294 0.67 -9.09 18.38
C LEU A 294 2.20 -9.13 18.37
N GLU A 295 2.79 -10.31 18.58
CA GLU A 295 4.25 -10.52 18.54
C GLU A 295 4.84 -10.10 17.19
N ILE A 296 4.20 -10.50 16.08
CA ILE A 296 4.65 -10.13 14.73
C ILE A 296 4.45 -8.62 14.50
N MET A 297 3.30 -8.07 14.88
CA MET A 297 3.04 -6.64 14.74
C MET A 297 4.09 -5.78 15.47
N MET A 298 4.53 -6.23 16.63
CA MET A 298 5.55 -5.53 17.44
C MET A 298 6.98 -5.84 16.99
N GLY A 299 7.17 -6.71 16.00
CA GLY A 299 8.50 -7.11 15.53
C GLY A 299 9.26 -8.02 16.48
N CYS A 300 8.55 -8.67 17.42
CA CYS A 300 9.16 -9.62 18.38
C CYS A 300 9.47 -10.97 17.73
N ARG A 301 8.87 -11.28 16.60
CA ARG A 301 9.12 -12.49 15.81
C ARG A 301 8.73 -12.29 14.33
N ASP A 302 9.24 -13.18 13.48
CA ASP A 302 8.88 -13.27 12.08
C ASP A 302 7.47 -13.85 11.88
N ALA A 303 6.92 -13.64 10.66
CA ALA A 303 5.67 -14.24 10.24
C ALA A 303 5.78 -15.79 10.25
N PRO A 304 4.69 -16.50 10.59
CA PRO A 304 4.70 -17.97 10.63
C PRO A 304 4.82 -18.53 9.22
N ASP A 305 5.46 -19.70 9.11
CA ASP A 305 5.43 -20.49 7.90
C ASP A 305 4.10 -21.26 7.75
N GLU A 306 3.92 -21.91 6.60
CA GLU A 306 2.69 -22.67 6.32
C GLU A 306 2.44 -23.80 7.32
N VAL A 307 3.49 -24.47 7.80
CA VAL A 307 3.38 -25.58 8.75
C VAL A 307 2.89 -25.06 10.11
N GLU A 308 3.38 -23.91 10.54
CA GLU A 308 2.92 -23.29 11.79
C GLU A 308 1.47 -22.81 11.66
N ILE A 309 1.09 -22.22 10.52
CA ILE A 309 -0.28 -21.79 10.22
C ILE A 309 -1.22 -23.00 10.32
N GLU A 310 -0.92 -24.10 9.61
CA GLU A 310 -1.73 -25.32 9.63
C GLU A 310 -1.87 -25.88 11.05
N ARG A 311 -0.77 -26.03 11.78
CA ARG A 311 -0.78 -26.54 13.16
C ARG A 311 -1.65 -25.70 14.08
N ARG A 312 -1.58 -24.37 13.95
CA ARG A 312 -2.38 -23.44 14.76
C ARG A 312 -3.86 -23.54 14.44
N VAL A 313 -4.20 -23.64 13.15
CA VAL A 313 -5.60 -23.79 12.72
C VAL A 313 -6.17 -25.11 13.20
N VAL A 314 -5.43 -26.21 13.07
CA VAL A 314 -5.81 -27.53 13.60
C VAL A 314 -6.09 -27.42 15.09
N SER A 315 -5.15 -26.86 15.85
CA SER A 315 -5.30 -26.70 17.31
C SER A 315 -6.52 -25.86 17.69
N ALA A 316 -6.79 -24.77 16.96
CA ALA A 316 -7.93 -23.90 17.23
C ALA A 316 -9.27 -24.60 16.92
N VAL A 317 -9.35 -25.33 15.81
CA VAL A 317 -10.55 -26.11 15.43
C VAL A 317 -10.80 -27.23 16.43
N ASP A 318 -9.78 -27.99 16.79
CA ASP A 318 -9.88 -29.07 17.76
C ASP A 318 -10.32 -28.56 19.13
N LEU A 319 -9.70 -27.48 19.62
CA LEU A 319 -10.06 -26.88 20.90
C LEU A 319 -11.51 -26.37 20.89
N LEU A 320 -11.92 -25.68 19.81
CA LEU A 320 -13.28 -25.16 19.68
C LEU A 320 -14.33 -26.27 19.68
N LEU A 321 -14.14 -27.28 18.85
CA LEU A 321 -15.15 -28.30 18.63
C LEU A 321 -15.18 -29.36 19.78
N TYR A 322 -14.02 -29.79 20.21
CA TYR A 322 -13.93 -30.87 21.24
C TYR A 322 -13.84 -30.32 22.67
N GLY A 323 -13.24 -29.15 22.87
CA GLY A 323 -13.25 -28.46 24.15
C GLY A 323 -14.65 -27.98 24.55
N VAL A 324 -15.47 -27.58 23.57
CA VAL A 324 -16.84 -27.11 23.78
C VAL A 324 -17.83 -28.28 23.88
N HIS A 325 -17.61 -29.36 23.18
CA HIS A 325 -18.53 -30.53 23.19
C HIS A 325 -18.14 -31.64 24.13
N GLY A 326 -16.92 -31.63 24.69
CA GLY A 326 -16.38 -32.77 25.41
C GLY A 326 -16.21 -33.98 24.48
N ARG A 327 -15.00 -34.41 24.23
CA ARG A 327 -14.72 -35.56 23.38
C ARG A 327 -15.28 -36.83 24.05
N GLU A 328 -16.35 -37.38 23.52
CA GLU A 328 -16.52 -38.83 23.59
C GLU A 328 -15.39 -39.41 22.74
N GLN A 329 -14.54 -40.20 23.39
CA GLN A 329 -13.27 -40.73 22.92
C GLN A 329 -13.30 -41.20 21.45
N SER A 330 -12.76 -40.44 20.55
CA SER A 330 -12.28 -40.92 19.27
C SER A 330 -10.75 -40.86 19.28
N SER A 331 -10.17 -42.05 19.20
CA SER A 331 -8.76 -42.35 19.35
C SER A 331 -7.89 -41.78 18.22
N HIS A 332 -7.51 -40.53 18.32
CA HIS A 332 -6.31 -40.03 17.64
C HIS A 332 -5.22 -39.83 18.70
N LYS A 333 -4.38 -40.84 18.87
CA LYS A 333 -3.15 -40.72 19.65
C LYS A 333 -2.23 -39.74 18.94
N ILE A 334 -2.08 -38.56 19.53
CA ILE A 334 -0.93 -37.70 19.25
C ILE A 334 0.31 -38.48 19.69
N PRO A 335 1.35 -38.66 18.86
CA PRO A 335 2.61 -39.22 19.29
C PRO A 335 3.17 -38.32 20.41
N ARG A 336 3.28 -38.85 21.60
CA ARG A 336 4.10 -38.24 22.65
C ARG A 336 5.54 -38.47 22.23
N ASP A 337 6.26 -37.43 21.88
CA ASP A 337 7.71 -37.46 21.77
C ASP A 337 8.26 -37.97 23.12
N SER A 338 8.77 -39.18 23.10
CA SER A 338 9.59 -39.74 24.16
C SER A 338 10.98 -39.10 24.05
N ALA A 339 11.15 -37.95 24.66
CA ALA A 339 12.45 -37.36 24.92
C ALA A 339 12.61 -37.18 26.41
N SER A 340 13.05 -38.26 27.07
CA SER A 340 13.81 -38.18 28.32
C SER A 340 14.39 -39.54 28.63
N GLN A 341 15.59 -39.76 28.19
CA GLN A 341 16.67 -40.43 28.94
C GLN A 341 18.00 -40.01 28.31
#